data_adac5b4cd494c40bd4549bfffcbe97d0
#
_entry.id   adac5b4cd494c40bd4549bfffcbe97d0
#
_cell.length_a   1.000
_cell.length_b   1.000
_cell.length_c   1.000
_cell.angle_alpha   90.00
_cell.angle_beta   90.00
_cell.angle_gamma   90.00
#
_symmetry.space_group_name_H-M   'P 1'
#
loop_
_entity.id
_entity.type
_entity.pdbx_description
1 polymer ?
#
loop_
_entity_poly.entity_id
_entity_poly.type
_entity_poly.pdbx_seq_one_letter_code
_entity_poly.pdbx_strand_id
1 'polypeptide(L)'
;MTVRGGRVRLQIPSLFDMVDLVQVLSDRMGQLAAFDEDSVHWIGVAVRESVINAIKHGNREHPEKTVTIEFAFTPLEDPTELVVSVTDQGEGFEPEDVANPLAPENILKSSGRGIFFMRSFMDDVQLKRAPEGGMKVRMVKKLAASG
;
A
#
# COMPACT_ATOMS: atom_id res chain seq x y z
N MET A 1 -6.69 -10.43 21.61
CA MET A 1 -5.36 -10.86 21.12
C MET A 1 -4.48 -9.62 20.98
N THR A 2 -3.36 -9.60 21.64
CA THR A 2 -2.44 -8.47 21.60
C THR A 2 -1.52 -8.62 20.40
N VAL A 3 -1.54 -7.65 19.49
CA VAL A 3 -0.64 -7.65 18.35
C VAL A 3 0.74 -7.19 18.83
N ARG A 4 1.77 -7.92 18.47
CA ARG A 4 3.13 -7.48 18.68
C ARG A 4 3.60 -6.66 17.49
N GLY A 5 4.46 -5.69 17.75
CA GLY A 5 5.15 -4.99 16.70
C GLY A 5 6.01 -5.94 15.90
N GLY A 6 6.26 -5.59 14.67
CA GLY A 6 7.06 -6.40 13.76
C GLY A 6 6.72 -6.08 12.33
N ARG A 7 7.47 -6.68 11.42
CA ARG A 7 7.26 -6.45 10.01
C ARG A 7 7.37 -7.72 9.19
N VAL A 8 6.61 -7.76 8.12
CA VAL A 8 6.69 -8.79 7.08
C VAL A 8 7.03 -8.09 5.78
N ARG A 9 8.05 -8.56 5.11
CA ARG A 9 8.50 -7.97 3.85
C ARG A 9 8.42 -9.00 2.75
N LEU A 10 7.84 -8.61 1.61
CA LEU A 10 7.66 -9.47 0.45
C LEU A 10 8.19 -8.73 -0.78
N GLN A 11 9.02 -9.39 -1.56
CA GLN A 11 9.50 -8.87 -2.83
C GLN A 11 8.97 -9.76 -3.96
N ILE A 12 8.26 -9.15 -4.91
CA ILE A 12 7.63 -9.88 -6.01
C ILE A 12 8.12 -9.36 -7.36
N PRO A 13 8.12 -10.20 -8.39
CA PRO A 13 8.32 -9.72 -9.76
C PRO A 13 7.12 -8.87 -10.20
N SER A 14 7.31 -8.05 -11.25
CA SER A 14 6.26 -7.17 -11.76
C SER A 14 5.26 -7.93 -12.62
N LEU A 15 4.61 -8.91 -12.02
CA LEU A 15 3.62 -9.77 -12.67
C LEU A 15 2.28 -9.64 -11.93
N PHE A 16 1.21 -9.42 -12.69
CA PHE A 16 -0.12 -9.29 -12.10
C PHE A 16 -0.57 -10.53 -11.35
N ASP A 17 -0.04 -11.71 -11.72
CA ASP A 17 -0.34 -12.96 -11.02
C ASP A 17 0.04 -12.92 -9.54
N MET A 18 0.98 -12.05 -9.18
CA MET A 18 1.43 -11.92 -7.79
C MET A 18 0.50 -11.05 -6.94
N VAL A 19 -0.42 -10.30 -7.56
CA VAL A 19 -1.32 -9.40 -6.84
C VAL A 19 -2.22 -10.17 -5.88
N ASP A 20 -2.73 -11.31 -6.29
CA ASP A 20 -3.60 -12.12 -5.45
C ASP A 20 -2.86 -12.65 -4.21
N LEU A 21 -1.59 -13.01 -4.35
CA LEU A 21 -0.78 -13.42 -3.21
C LEU A 21 -0.63 -12.29 -2.20
N VAL A 22 -0.37 -11.08 -2.67
CA VAL A 22 -0.25 -9.90 -1.80
C VAL A 22 -1.58 -9.66 -1.09
N GLN A 23 -2.71 -9.82 -1.78
CA GLN A 23 -4.02 -9.61 -1.17
C GLN A 23 -4.30 -10.63 -0.07
N VAL A 24 -3.95 -11.89 -0.27
CA VAL A 24 -4.09 -12.92 0.77
C VAL A 24 -3.28 -12.52 2.01
N LEU A 25 -2.05 -12.04 1.81
CA LEU A 25 -1.21 -11.58 2.91
C LEU A 25 -1.83 -10.36 3.61
N SER A 26 -2.32 -9.39 2.83
CA SER A 26 -2.99 -8.20 3.37
C SER A 26 -4.20 -8.58 4.24
N ASP A 27 -5.04 -9.49 3.75
CA ASP A 27 -6.22 -9.95 4.50
C ASP A 27 -5.81 -10.59 5.82
N ARG A 28 -4.77 -11.41 5.77
CA ARG A 28 -4.28 -12.08 6.98
C ARG A 28 -3.69 -11.09 7.99
N MET A 29 -2.95 -10.08 7.51
CA MET A 29 -2.42 -9.03 8.38
C MET A 29 -3.55 -8.25 9.04
N GLY A 30 -4.61 -7.93 8.28
CA GLY A 30 -5.79 -7.26 8.82
C GLY A 30 -6.50 -8.09 9.89
N GLN A 31 -6.61 -9.39 9.68
CA GLN A 31 -7.19 -10.30 10.66
C GLN A 31 -6.34 -10.37 11.94
N LEU A 32 -5.03 -10.42 11.80
CA LEU A 32 -4.12 -10.39 12.95
C LEU A 32 -4.24 -9.09 13.74
N ALA A 33 -4.53 -8.00 13.07
CA ALA A 33 -4.76 -6.69 13.69
C ALA A 33 -6.14 -6.60 14.36
N ALA A 34 -6.97 -7.63 14.19
CA ALA A 34 -8.34 -7.68 14.69
C ALA A 34 -9.24 -6.58 14.10
N PHE A 35 -8.97 -6.15 12.87
CA PHE A 35 -9.87 -5.27 12.13
C PHE A 35 -11.16 -6.01 11.78
N ASP A 36 -12.27 -5.27 11.68
CA ASP A 36 -13.52 -5.84 11.22
C ASP A 36 -13.43 -6.25 9.74
N GLU A 37 -14.41 -7.04 9.30
CA GLU A 37 -14.40 -7.58 7.93
C GLU A 37 -14.39 -6.48 6.87
N ASP A 38 -15.12 -5.40 7.08
CA ASP A 38 -15.16 -4.29 6.15
C ASP A 38 -13.80 -3.61 6.07
N SER A 39 -13.15 -3.37 7.20
CA SER A 39 -11.83 -2.76 7.23
C SER A 39 -10.80 -3.65 6.54
N VAL A 40 -10.83 -4.96 6.80
CA VAL A 40 -9.94 -5.93 6.13
C VAL A 40 -10.13 -5.85 4.61
N HIS A 41 -11.38 -5.83 4.16
CA HIS A 41 -11.70 -5.76 2.73
C HIS A 41 -11.14 -4.47 2.09
N TRP A 42 -11.41 -3.33 2.69
CA TRP A 42 -11.01 -2.04 2.09
C TRP A 42 -9.50 -1.80 2.17
N ILE A 43 -8.86 -2.28 3.23
CA ILE A 43 -7.38 -2.27 3.28
C ILE A 43 -6.84 -3.12 2.12
N GLY A 44 -7.42 -4.29 1.91
CA GLY A 44 -7.04 -5.16 0.80
C GLY A 44 -7.19 -4.48 -0.56
N VAL A 45 -8.27 -3.74 -0.77
CA VAL A 45 -8.48 -2.97 -2.00
C VAL A 45 -7.39 -1.91 -2.18
N ALA A 46 -7.08 -1.16 -1.12
CA ALA A 46 -6.05 -0.12 -1.17
C ALA A 46 -4.68 -0.71 -1.48
N VAL A 47 -4.32 -1.81 -0.84
CA VAL A 47 -3.04 -2.49 -1.07
C VAL A 47 -2.98 -3.03 -2.50
N ARG A 48 -4.05 -3.68 -2.96
CA ARG A 48 -4.14 -4.21 -4.32
C ARG A 48 -3.92 -3.11 -5.36
N GLU A 49 -4.61 -1.99 -5.22
CA GLU A 49 -4.46 -0.85 -6.14
C GLU A 49 -3.04 -0.31 -6.14
N SER A 50 -2.42 -0.22 -4.98
CA SER A 50 -1.05 0.24 -4.85
C SER A 50 -0.06 -0.69 -5.57
N VAL A 51 -0.25 -2.00 -5.43
CA VAL A 51 0.61 -2.98 -6.11
C VAL A 51 0.39 -2.96 -7.61
N ILE A 52 -0.85 -2.88 -8.07
CA ILE A 52 -1.18 -2.78 -9.50
C ILE A 52 -0.51 -1.53 -10.09
N ASN A 53 -0.62 -0.39 -9.40
CA ASN A 53 0.01 0.85 -9.86
C ASN A 53 1.54 0.72 -9.91
N ALA A 54 2.14 0.05 -8.94
CA ALA A 54 3.58 -0.17 -8.92
C ALA A 54 4.04 -1.03 -10.11
N ILE A 55 3.30 -2.07 -10.44
CA ILE A 55 3.61 -2.96 -11.56
C ILE A 55 3.39 -2.22 -12.89
N LYS A 56 2.22 -1.60 -13.05
CA LYS A 56 1.77 -1.04 -14.33
C LYS A 56 2.41 0.30 -14.64
N HIS A 57 2.38 1.23 -13.69
CA HIS A 57 2.82 2.60 -13.90
C HIS A 57 4.24 2.84 -13.40
N GLY A 58 4.64 2.22 -12.28
CA GLY A 58 6.00 2.35 -11.75
C GLY A 58 7.00 1.56 -12.58
N ASN A 59 6.88 0.25 -12.56
CA ASN A 59 7.81 -0.66 -13.24
C ASN A 59 7.47 -0.90 -14.71
N ARG A 60 6.33 -0.41 -15.19
CA ARG A 60 5.86 -0.58 -16.56
C ARG A 60 5.85 -2.04 -17.02
N GLU A 61 5.44 -2.92 -16.12
CA GLU A 61 5.36 -4.38 -16.34
C GLU A 61 6.70 -5.02 -16.72
N HIS A 62 7.81 -4.35 -16.38
CA HIS A 62 9.15 -4.88 -16.68
C HIS A 62 9.45 -6.07 -15.76
N PRO A 63 9.58 -7.29 -16.30
CA PRO A 63 9.65 -8.49 -15.45
C PRO A 63 10.91 -8.57 -14.56
N GLU A 64 11.97 -7.85 -14.93
CA GLU A 64 13.21 -7.81 -14.15
C GLU A 64 13.12 -6.84 -12.96
N LYS A 65 12.14 -5.95 -12.97
CA LYS A 65 11.93 -5.02 -11.87
C LYS A 65 10.99 -5.63 -10.85
N THR A 66 11.24 -5.35 -9.59
CA THR A 66 10.48 -5.92 -8.49
C THR A 66 9.66 -4.87 -7.78
N VAL A 67 8.63 -5.35 -7.07
CA VAL A 67 7.83 -4.53 -6.15
C VAL A 67 8.07 -5.08 -4.75
N THR A 68 8.41 -4.21 -3.82
CA THR A 68 8.60 -4.59 -2.42
C THR A 68 7.40 -4.14 -1.62
N ILE A 69 6.76 -5.06 -0.94
CA ILE A 69 5.62 -4.79 -0.07
C ILE A 69 6.04 -5.08 1.37
N GLU A 70 5.81 -4.14 2.26
CA GLU A 70 6.12 -4.31 3.68
C GLU A 70 4.89 -4.01 4.51
N PHE A 71 4.57 -4.92 5.42
CA PHE A 71 3.53 -4.74 6.43
C PHE A 71 4.22 -4.64 7.79
N ALA A 72 3.95 -3.59 8.53
CA ALA A 72 4.55 -3.38 9.83
C ALA A 72 3.51 -2.94 10.86
N PHE A 73 3.54 -3.58 12.02
CA PHE A 73 2.81 -3.08 13.18
C PHE A 73 3.77 -2.20 13.98
N THR A 74 3.44 -0.93 14.15
CA THR A 74 4.30 0.05 14.80
C THR A 74 3.57 0.81 15.88
N PRO A 75 4.28 1.30 16.90
CA PRO A 75 5.65 0.99 17.26
C PRO A 75 5.85 -0.48 17.69
N LEU A 76 7.10 -0.90 17.85
CA LEU A 76 7.42 -2.30 18.15
C LEU A 76 6.75 -2.77 19.45
N GLU A 77 6.77 -1.93 20.49
CA GLU A 77 6.06 -2.17 21.72
C GLU A 77 4.72 -1.43 21.65
N ASP A 78 3.66 -2.14 21.98
CA ASP A 78 2.28 -1.61 22.01
C ASP A 78 1.90 -0.92 20.71
N PRO A 79 1.80 -1.67 19.60
CA PRO A 79 1.51 -1.09 18.29
C PRO A 79 0.18 -0.34 18.25
N THR A 80 0.18 0.81 17.59
CA THR A 80 -0.99 1.65 17.42
C THR A 80 -1.45 1.74 15.97
N GLU A 81 -0.64 1.25 15.03
CA GLU A 81 -0.99 1.35 13.60
C GLU A 81 -0.38 0.22 12.80
N LEU A 82 -1.06 -0.11 11.70
CA LEU A 82 -0.53 -0.95 10.64
C LEU A 82 -0.04 -0.03 9.53
N VAL A 83 1.21 -0.17 9.14
CA VAL A 83 1.81 0.57 8.04
C VAL A 83 2.08 -0.39 6.90
N VAL A 84 1.54 -0.08 5.72
CA VAL A 84 1.79 -0.85 4.51
C VAL A 84 2.57 0.04 3.55
N SER A 85 3.71 -0.43 3.09
CA SER A 85 4.53 0.29 2.11
C SER A 85 4.66 -0.55 0.85
N VAL A 86 4.52 0.11 -0.31
CA VAL A 86 4.70 -0.52 -1.62
C VAL A 86 5.73 0.31 -2.38
N THR A 87 6.84 -0.31 -2.75
CA THR A 87 7.96 0.37 -3.40
C THR A 87 8.25 -0.29 -4.74
N ASP A 88 8.25 0.51 -5.81
CA ASP A 88 8.64 0.05 -7.14
C ASP A 88 10.08 0.43 -7.48
N GLN A 89 10.55 -0.03 -8.63
CA GLN A 89 11.90 0.25 -9.15
C GLN A 89 11.84 1.07 -10.44
N GLY A 90 10.75 1.82 -10.63
CA GLY A 90 10.59 2.69 -11.78
C GLY A 90 11.46 3.94 -11.69
N GLU A 91 11.18 4.90 -12.56
CA GLU A 91 11.91 6.16 -12.59
C GLU A 91 11.49 7.10 -11.46
N GLY A 92 10.30 6.88 -10.92
CA GLY A 92 9.74 7.76 -9.91
C GLY A 92 9.19 9.05 -10.51
N PHE A 93 8.56 9.82 -9.67
CA PHE A 93 8.09 11.17 -10.01
C PHE A 93 8.14 12.00 -8.74
N GLU A 94 8.15 13.32 -8.90
CA GLU A 94 8.05 14.21 -7.74
C GLU A 94 6.60 14.18 -7.23
N PRO A 95 6.37 13.94 -5.94
CA PRO A 95 5.00 13.94 -5.41
C PRO A 95 4.23 15.22 -5.68
N GLU A 96 4.92 16.34 -5.78
CA GLU A 96 4.33 17.65 -6.07
C GLU A 96 3.77 17.73 -7.49
N ASP A 97 4.30 16.94 -8.41
CA ASP A 97 3.85 16.90 -9.80
C ASP A 97 2.65 15.98 -9.99
N VAL A 98 2.29 15.24 -8.95
CA VAL A 98 1.10 14.40 -9.01
C VAL A 98 -0.12 15.29 -8.93
N ALA A 99 -0.95 15.23 -9.96
CA ALA A 99 -2.20 15.99 -9.97
C ALA A 99 -3.07 15.56 -8.78
N ASN A 100 -3.80 16.51 -8.19
CA ASN A 100 -4.68 16.22 -7.07
C ASN A 100 -5.68 15.12 -7.45
N PRO A 101 -5.63 13.94 -6.82
CA PRO A 101 -6.53 12.83 -7.17
C PRO A 101 -7.99 13.11 -6.85
N LEU A 102 -8.27 14.12 -6.03
CA LEU A 102 -9.62 14.53 -5.69
C LEU A 102 -10.18 15.55 -6.69
N ALA A 103 -9.35 16.10 -7.59
CA ALA A 103 -9.83 17.03 -8.61
C ALA A 103 -10.72 16.26 -9.60
N PRO A 104 -11.86 16.85 -10.03
CA PRO A 104 -12.79 16.15 -10.93
C PRO A 104 -12.13 15.59 -12.20
N GLU A 105 -11.21 16.32 -12.79
CA GLU A 105 -10.50 15.90 -14.00
C GLU A 105 -9.59 14.70 -13.75
N ASN A 106 -9.21 14.42 -12.51
CA ASN A 106 -8.30 13.34 -12.17
C ASN A 106 -9.03 12.09 -11.66
N ILE A 107 -10.26 12.24 -11.18
CA ILE A 107 -11.06 11.12 -10.67
C ILE A 107 -11.29 10.07 -11.76
N LEU A 108 -11.41 10.51 -13.01
CA LEU A 108 -11.66 9.63 -14.15
C LEU A 108 -10.39 8.96 -14.69
N LYS A 109 -9.21 9.41 -14.29
CA LYS A 109 -7.95 8.80 -14.70
C LYS A 109 -7.66 7.59 -13.82
N SER A 110 -7.26 6.46 -14.43
CA SER A 110 -7.05 5.22 -13.68
C SER A 110 -6.04 5.35 -12.55
N SER A 111 -4.93 6.08 -12.78
CA SER A 111 -3.91 6.30 -11.75
C SER A 111 -4.42 7.20 -10.63
N GLY A 112 -5.25 8.20 -10.95
CA GLY A 112 -5.88 9.05 -9.94
C GLY A 112 -6.89 8.30 -9.09
N ARG A 113 -7.61 7.35 -9.69
CA ARG A 113 -8.57 6.51 -8.95
C ARG A 113 -7.89 5.66 -7.89
N GLY A 114 -6.75 5.04 -8.23
CA GLY A 114 -6.03 4.21 -7.28
C GLY A 114 -5.65 4.99 -6.02
N ILE A 115 -5.06 6.17 -6.19
CA ILE A 115 -4.68 7.03 -5.06
C ILE A 115 -5.92 7.50 -4.30
N PHE A 116 -6.99 7.83 -5.02
CA PHE A 116 -8.26 8.24 -4.40
C PHE A 116 -8.79 7.13 -3.49
N PHE A 117 -8.83 5.88 -3.97
CA PHE A 117 -9.31 4.76 -3.17
C PHE A 117 -8.42 4.50 -1.95
N MET A 118 -7.09 4.56 -2.12
CA MET A 118 -6.17 4.42 -1.00
C MET A 118 -6.48 5.44 0.11
N ARG A 119 -6.64 6.71 -0.26
CA ARG A 119 -6.92 7.78 0.69
C ARG A 119 -8.30 7.68 1.32
N SER A 120 -9.25 7.05 0.63
CA SER A 120 -10.61 6.86 1.15
C SER A 120 -10.66 5.81 2.25
N PHE A 121 -9.80 4.80 2.19
CA PHE A 121 -9.87 3.65 3.10
C PHE A 121 -8.76 3.60 4.13
N MET A 122 -7.67 4.34 3.93
CA MET A 122 -6.56 4.41 4.86
C MET A 122 -6.60 5.73 5.64
N ASP A 123 -6.03 5.72 6.83
CA ASP A 123 -6.00 6.93 7.67
C ASP A 123 -4.97 7.94 7.17
N ASP A 124 -3.91 7.47 6.52
CA ASP A 124 -2.92 8.34 5.89
C ASP A 124 -2.30 7.64 4.69
N VAL A 125 -2.00 8.40 3.64
CA VAL A 125 -1.30 7.91 2.46
C VAL A 125 -0.24 8.92 2.05
N GLN A 126 1.00 8.48 1.96
CA GLN A 126 2.13 9.32 1.55
C GLN A 126 2.80 8.73 0.33
N LEU A 127 3.12 9.58 -0.63
CA LEU A 127 3.89 9.24 -1.83
C LEU A 127 5.27 9.86 -1.68
N LYS A 128 6.31 9.04 -1.79
CA LYS A 128 7.70 9.50 -1.67
C LYS A 128 8.56 8.85 -2.74
N ARG A 129 9.58 9.55 -3.18
CA ARG A 129 10.61 8.91 -3.99
C ARG A 129 11.41 7.95 -3.11
N ALA A 130 11.64 6.74 -3.62
CA ALA A 130 12.51 5.80 -2.94
C ALA A 130 13.97 6.25 -3.07
N PRO A 131 14.83 6.03 -2.05
CA PRO A 131 16.22 6.46 -2.10
C PRO A 131 17.00 5.87 -3.30
N GLU A 132 16.61 4.68 -3.74
CA GLU A 132 17.27 3.97 -4.85
C GLU A 132 16.61 4.22 -6.20
N GLY A 133 15.67 5.17 -6.27
CA GLY A 133 14.82 5.41 -7.43
C GLY A 133 13.47 4.74 -7.25
N GLY A 134 12.53 5.04 -8.14
CA GLY A 134 11.17 4.54 -8.03
C GLY A 134 10.34 5.30 -7.02
N MET A 135 9.14 4.80 -6.74
CA MET A 135 8.21 5.42 -5.81
C MET A 135 7.87 4.49 -4.67
N LYS A 136 7.69 5.09 -3.51
CA LYS A 136 7.20 4.40 -2.32
C LYS A 136 5.86 5.00 -1.93
N VAL A 137 4.85 4.15 -1.85
CA VAL A 137 3.54 4.51 -1.29
C VAL A 137 3.50 3.97 0.13
N ARG A 138 3.28 4.85 1.10
CA ARG A 138 3.16 4.48 2.50
C ARG A 138 1.74 4.72 2.95
N MET A 139 1.07 3.67 3.39
CA MET A 139 -0.33 3.70 3.83
C MET A 139 -0.40 3.32 5.31
N VAL A 140 -1.16 4.08 6.07
CA VAL A 140 -1.30 3.86 7.51
C VAL A 140 -2.76 3.61 7.85
N LYS A 141 -3.00 2.57 8.65
CA LYS A 141 -4.31 2.29 9.22
C LYS A 141 -4.17 2.15 10.73
N LYS A 142 -4.89 2.98 11.48
CA LYS A 142 -4.85 2.94 12.93
C LYS A 142 -5.51 1.67 13.45
N LEU A 143 -4.87 1.04 14.43
CA LEU A 143 -5.46 -0.10 15.13
C LEU A 143 -6.59 0.40 16.02
N ALA A 144 -7.59 -0.46 16.24
CA ALA A 144 -8.63 -0.14 17.19
C ALA A 144 -8.01 0.04 18.57
N ALA A 145 -8.50 1.02 19.33
CA ALA A 145 -8.03 1.21 20.69
C ALA A 145 -8.28 -0.06 21.50
N SER A 146 -7.22 -0.55 22.18
CA SER A 146 -7.38 -1.65 23.11
C SER A 146 -8.13 -1.11 24.32
N GLY A 147 -9.42 -1.37 24.32
CA GLY A 147 -10.30 -0.95 25.40
C GLY A 147 -10.26 -1.89 26.58
#